data_68effe833c13fd4b937630893ffcc6a8
#
_entry.id   68effe833c13fd4b937630893ffcc6a8
#
_cell.length_a   1.000
_cell.length_b   1.000
_cell.length_c   1.000
_cell.angle_alpha   90.00
_cell.angle_beta   90.00
_cell.angle_gamma   90.00
#
_symmetry.space_group_name_H-M   'P 1'
#
loop_
_entity.id
_entity.type
_entity.pdbx_description
1 polymer ?
#
loop_
_entity_poly.entity_id
_entity_poly.type
_entity_poly.pdbx_seq_one_letter_code
_entity_poly.pdbx_strand_id
1 'polypeptide(L)'
;MDWKSKRVGAILEAALAEDKVANDITTALTIPPNLRASGTIIAKQACVVSGLGCIPVFLDIFAKMSTAPVGRFEVVSHPEIFDGVKVRKGQTLAVIRHNAAAILSCERVILNLMQRMSGIATLTNEFVKAVANTKTKVLDTRKTIPGLRVLDKYAVCCGGGVNHRLDLQDGILIKNNHISLGGGLPAVLERALKNRKTTQWIQVEVRTQAELDQAIARGFDWNRWECGTDLLNCFLYLGWCHVVEQDRICAASDGLV
;
A
#
# COMPACT_ATOMS: atom_id res chain seq x y z
N MET A 1 9.05 -0.04 6.43
CA MET A 1 9.36 0.50 5.06
C MET A 1 10.65 1.30 5.13
N ASP A 2 11.48 1.19 4.10
CA ASP A 2 12.62 2.11 3.93
C ASP A 2 12.17 3.35 3.14
N TRP A 3 11.86 4.41 3.89
CA TRP A 3 11.41 5.69 3.36
C TRP A 3 12.48 6.43 2.55
N LYS A 4 13.77 6.08 2.75
CA LYS A 4 14.91 6.67 2.05
C LYS A 4 15.34 5.88 0.80
N SER A 5 14.67 4.76 0.52
CA SER A 5 14.96 3.99 -0.68
C SER A 5 14.75 4.80 -1.96
N LYS A 6 15.56 4.57 -2.96
CA LYS A 6 15.47 5.26 -4.27
C LYS A 6 14.06 5.19 -4.87
N ARG A 7 13.37 4.05 -4.71
CA ARG A 7 12.03 3.83 -5.25
C ARG A 7 10.99 4.73 -4.56
N VAL A 8 11.01 4.80 -3.23
CA VAL A 8 10.11 5.66 -2.46
C VAL A 8 10.43 7.13 -2.71
N GLY A 9 11.71 7.50 -2.66
CA GLY A 9 12.15 8.87 -2.95
C GLY A 9 11.65 9.39 -4.29
N ALA A 10 11.73 8.59 -5.35
CA ALA A 10 11.21 8.97 -6.67
C ALA A 10 9.69 9.22 -6.69
N ILE A 11 8.91 8.46 -5.91
CA ILE A 11 7.46 8.68 -5.79
C ILE A 11 7.17 10.01 -5.08
N LEU A 12 7.87 10.28 -3.99
CA LEU A 12 7.68 11.51 -3.20
C LEU A 12 8.15 12.75 -3.98
N GLU A 13 9.25 12.63 -4.71
CA GLU A 13 9.76 13.70 -5.59
C GLU A 13 8.77 13.99 -6.72
N ALA A 14 8.20 12.97 -7.36
CA ALA A 14 7.19 13.15 -8.39
C ALA A 14 5.93 13.85 -7.86
N ALA A 15 5.49 13.52 -6.65
CA ALA A 15 4.34 14.16 -6.01
C ALA A 15 4.59 15.64 -5.70
N LEU A 16 5.80 16.02 -5.24
CA LEU A 16 6.17 17.42 -5.05
C LEU A 16 6.30 18.17 -6.38
N ALA A 17 6.81 17.52 -7.42
CA ALA A 17 6.93 18.08 -8.75
C ALA A 17 5.58 18.31 -9.44
N GLU A 18 4.60 17.42 -9.24
CA GLU A 18 3.22 17.56 -9.73
C GLU A 18 2.58 18.85 -9.22
N ASP A 19 2.72 19.12 -7.91
CA ASP A 19 2.16 20.31 -7.26
C ASP A 19 3.05 21.56 -7.43
N LYS A 20 4.21 21.44 -8.10
CA LYS A 20 5.17 22.53 -8.35
C LYS A 20 5.57 23.28 -7.08
N VAL A 21 5.76 22.57 -5.99
CA VAL A 21 5.97 23.14 -4.64
C VAL A 21 7.13 24.13 -4.55
N ALA A 22 8.17 23.99 -5.40
CA ALA A 22 9.29 24.92 -5.47
C ALA A 22 8.89 26.30 -6.04
N ASN A 23 7.72 26.41 -6.67
CA ASN A 23 7.21 27.61 -7.31
C ASN A 23 5.88 28.07 -6.69
N ASP A 24 5.71 27.89 -5.39
CA ASP A 24 4.52 28.32 -4.64
C ASP A 24 4.45 29.85 -4.60
N ILE A 25 3.67 30.41 -5.54
CA ILE A 25 3.50 31.84 -5.75
C ILE A 25 2.91 32.51 -4.51
N THR A 26 1.91 31.88 -3.90
CA THR A 26 1.22 32.45 -2.73
C THR A 26 2.20 32.60 -1.58
N THR A 27 2.90 31.55 -1.24
CA THR A 27 3.90 31.58 -0.16
C THR A 27 5.03 32.56 -0.47
N ALA A 28 5.54 32.56 -1.70
CA ALA A 28 6.60 33.46 -2.10
C ALA A 28 6.24 34.97 -1.98
N LEU A 29 4.97 35.31 -2.23
CA LEU A 29 4.50 36.70 -2.19
C LEU A 29 4.01 37.15 -0.80
N THR A 30 3.64 36.22 0.08
CA THR A 30 2.96 36.57 1.34
C THR A 30 3.73 36.23 2.60
N ILE A 31 4.71 35.33 2.52
CA ILE A 31 5.43 34.84 3.70
C ILE A 31 6.88 35.35 3.71
N PRO A 32 7.34 35.97 4.82
CA PRO A 32 8.74 36.36 4.94
C PRO A 32 9.68 35.16 4.77
N PRO A 33 10.75 35.27 3.96
CA PRO A 33 11.62 34.14 3.60
C PRO A 33 12.24 33.39 4.77
N ASN A 34 12.56 34.10 5.84
CA ASN A 34 13.24 33.53 7.01
C ASN A 34 12.31 33.21 8.17
N LEU A 35 10.98 33.29 7.96
CA LEU A 35 10.01 33.01 9.01
C LEU A 35 10.06 31.51 9.37
N ARG A 36 10.21 31.21 10.64
CA ARG A 36 10.09 29.86 11.18
C ARG A 36 8.72 29.67 11.80
N ALA A 37 8.14 28.51 11.56
CA ALA A 37 6.83 28.16 12.05
C ALA A 37 6.78 26.73 12.64
N SER A 38 5.69 26.45 13.32
CA SER A 38 5.35 25.11 13.79
C SER A 38 3.99 24.72 13.21
N GLY A 39 3.96 23.60 12.46
CA GLY A 39 2.73 22.98 11.94
C GLY A 39 2.39 21.72 12.73
N THR A 40 1.12 21.53 13.07
CA THR A 40 0.66 20.34 13.78
C THR A 40 -0.25 19.52 12.89
N ILE A 41 0.08 18.26 12.67
CA ILE A 41 -0.77 17.29 11.96
C ILE A 41 -1.68 16.61 12.98
N ILE A 42 -3.00 16.71 12.76
CA ILE A 42 -4.02 16.20 13.68
C ILE A 42 -4.95 15.26 12.94
N ALA A 43 -5.29 14.12 13.56
CA ALA A 43 -6.29 13.19 13.05
C ALA A 43 -7.68 13.83 13.09
N LYS A 44 -8.35 13.97 11.94
CA LYS A 44 -9.71 14.54 11.85
C LYS A 44 -10.79 13.51 12.16
N GLN A 45 -10.48 12.24 12.12
CA GLN A 45 -11.32 11.10 12.49
C GLN A 45 -10.48 9.99 13.14
N ALA A 46 -11.13 9.02 13.78
CA ALA A 46 -10.45 7.82 14.25
C ALA A 46 -9.96 7.00 13.05
N CYS A 47 -8.71 6.56 13.07
CA CYS A 47 -8.11 5.80 11.96
C CYS A 47 -6.89 4.98 12.41
N VAL A 48 -6.41 4.13 11.53
CA VAL A 48 -5.05 3.56 11.64
C VAL A 48 -4.10 4.47 10.85
N VAL A 49 -3.10 5.01 11.54
CA VAL A 49 -2.13 5.93 10.91
C VAL A 49 -1.18 5.18 10.01
N SER A 50 -0.89 5.75 8.83
CA SER A 50 0.16 5.26 7.94
C SER A 50 0.77 6.41 7.14
N GLY A 51 2.10 6.43 7.03
CA GLY A 51 2.83 7.41 6.24
C GLY A 51 3.59 8.47 7.05
N LEU A 52 3.68 8.36 8.36
CA LEU A 52 4.44 9.34 9.18
C LEU A 52 5.88 9.49 8.72
N GLY A 53 6.52 8.40 8.31
CA GLY A 53 7.90 8.41 7.86
C GLY A 53 8.14 9.15 6.52
N CYS A 54 7.09 9.51 5.76
CA CYS A 54 7.25 10.32 4.55
C CYS A 54 7.55 11.80 4.87
N ILE A 55 7.12 12.30 6.03
CA ILE A 55 7.22 13.72 6.39
C ILE A 55 8.66 14.23 6.29
N PRO A 56 9.64 13.66 7.02
CA PRO A 56 11.02 14.16 6.95
C PRO A 56 11.62 14.01 5.54
N VAL A 57 11.21 12.97 4.79
CA VAL A 57 11.73 12.75 3.44
C VAL A 57 11.21 13.83 2.47
N PHE A 58 9.93 14.22 2.57
CA PHE A 58 9.38 15.33 1.80
C PHE A 58 10.14 16.64 2.06
N LEU A 59 10.41 16.95 3.33
CA LEU A 59 11.13 18.16 3.71
C LEU A 59 12.58 18.14 3.21
N ASP A 60 13.26 16.99 3.24
CA ASP A 60 14.59 16.81 2.68
C ASP A 60 14.60 16.99 1.14
N ILE A 61 13.58 16.48 0.44
CA ILE A 61 13.47 16.65 -1.01
C ILE A 61 13.17 18.11 -1.35
N PHE A 62 12.22 18.72 -0.66
CA PHE A 62 11.90 20.15 -0.85
C PHE A 62 13.13 21.05 -0.66
N ALA A 63 13.94 20.78 0.35
CA ALA A 63 15.18 21.55 0.59
C ALA A 63 16.17 21.47 -0.58
N LYS A 64 16.18 20.36 -1.33
CA LYS A 64 17.00 20.19 -2.54
C LYS A 64 16.40 20.86 -3.77
N MET A 65 15.05 20.97 -3.83
CA MET A 65 14.34 21.63 -4.94
C MET A 65 14.28 23.15 -4.78
N SER A 66 14.36 23.62 -3.54
CA SER A 66 14.33 25.07 -3.22
C SER A 66 15.60 25.78 -3.65
N THR A 67 15.46 26.94 -4.28
CA THR A 67 16.59 27.82 -4.63
C THR A 67 17.11 28.60 -3.44
N ALA A 68 16.29 28.76 -2.38
CA ALA A 68 16.68 29.47 -1.15
C ALA A 68 16.97 28.48 -0.01
N PRO A 69 17.92 28.75 0.87
CA PRO A 69 18.18 27.93 2.04
C PRO A 69 16.97 27.89 2.97
N VAL A 70 16.40 26.71 3.20
CA VAL A 70 15.26 26.54 4.10
C VAL A 70 15.64 26.19 5.55
N GLY A 71 16.93 25.96 5.80
CA GLY A 71 17.46 25.60 7.11
C GLY A 71 17.08 24.20 7.57
N ARG A 72 17.36 23.90 8.84
CA ARG A 72 17.04 22.60 9.46
C ARG A 72 15.58 22.52 9.86
N PHE A 73 15.01 21.34 9.77
CA PHE A 73 13.68 21.02 10.30
C PHE A 73 13.77 20.06 11.49
N GLU A 74 12.70 20.01 12.25
CA GLU A 74 12.45 19.02 13.29
C GLU A 74 11.04 18.44 13.07
N VAL A 75 10.92 17.13 13.13
CA VAL A 75 9.63 16.41 13.13
C VAL A 75 9.56 15.61 14.41
N VAL A 76 8.56 15.92 15.23
CA VAL A 76 8.36 15.29 16.55
C VAL A 76 7.00 14.60 16.56
N SER A 77 7.00 13.33 16.96
CA SER A 77 5.79 12.57 17.28
C SER A 77 5.90 12.00 18.70
N HIS A 78 4.78 11.79 19.37
CA HIS A 78 4.78 11.05 20.62
C HIS A 78 5.28 9.61 20.35
N PRO A 79 6.07 8.97 21.25
CA PRO A 79 6.57 7.62 21.02
C PRO A 79 5.51 6.55 20.71
N GLU A 80 4.28 6.76 21.22
CA GLU A 80 3.15 5.86 20.95
C GLU A 80 2.47 6.12 19.60
N ILE A 81 2.88 7.15 18.84
CA ILE A 81 2.34 7.48 17.52
C ILE A 81 3.32 7.01 16.46
N PHE A 82 2.99 5.92 15.81
CA PHE A 82 3.77 5.30 14.73
C PHE A 82 2.84 4.67 13.69
N ASP A 83 3.37 4.35 12.52
CA ASP A 83 2.61 3.72 11.46
C ASP A 83 2.02 2.37 11.90
N GLY A 84 0.72 2.20 11.75
CA GLY A 84 -0.06 1.05 12.20
C GLY A 84 -0.79 1.24 13.54
N VAL A 85 -0.56 2.32 14.26
CA VAL A 85 -1.29 2.59 15.51
C VAL A 85 -2.67 3.16 15.22
N LYS A 86 -3.63 2.82 16.09
CA LYS A 86 -4.99 3.41 16.08
C LYS A 86 -4.98 4.72 16.84
N VAL A 87 -5.52 5.75 16.20
CA VAL A 87 -5.65 7.08 16.80
C VAL A 87 -7.12 7.51 16.85
N ARG A 88 -7.40 8.45 17.77
CA ARG A 88 -8.73 9.05 17.92
C ARG A 88 -8.80 10.40 17.20
N LYS A 89 -10.03 10.85 16.90
CA LYS A 89 -10.27 12.21 16.40
C LYS A 89 -9.64 13.23 17.37
N GLY A 90 -8.96 14.22 16.82
CA GLY A 90 -8.29 15.29 17.57
C GLY A 90 -6.88 14.94 18.06
N GLN A 91 -6.42 13.69 17.90
CA GLN A 91 -5.09 13.29 18.34
C GLN A 91 -3.99 13.87 17.44
N THR A 92 -2.96 14.46 18.06
CA THR A 92 -1.78 14.95 17.36
C THR A 92 -0.95 13.77 16.84
N LEU A 93 -0.62 13.79 15.54
CA LEU A 93 0.18 12.78 14.87
C LEU A 93 1.65 13.17 14.79
N ALA A 94 1.92 14.42 14.43
CA ALA A 94 3.26 14.97 14.36
C ALA A 94 3.23 16.49 14.51
N VAL A 95 4.34 17.04 14.98
CA VAL A 95 4.62 18.48 14.98
C VAL A 95 5.86 18.71 14.10
N ILE A 96 5.72 19.57 13.11
CA ILE A 96 6.80 19.97 12.19
C ILE A 96 7.24 21.37 12.58
N ARG A 97 8.54 21.55 12.86
CA ARG A 97 9.15 22.88 13.08
C ARG A 97 10.15 23.14 11.97
N HIS A 98 9.86 24.13 11.13
CA HIS A 98 10.66 24.41 9.95
C HIS A 98 10.52 25.87 9.48
N ASN A 99 11.14 26.21 8.35
CA ASN A 99 10.81 27.40 7.59
C ASN A 99 9.32 27.36 7.21
N ALA A 100 8.61 28.48 7.37
CA ALA A 100 7.16 28.54 7.15
C ALA A 100 6.80 28.19 5.68
N ALA A 101 7.59 28.65 4.72
CA ALA A 101 7.38 28.36 3.31
C ALA A 101 7.48 26.84 3.04
N ALA A 102 8.47 26.18 3.61
CA ALA A 102 8.64 24.73 3.43
C ALA A 102 7.43 23.94 3.99
N ILE A 103 6.90 24.36 5.15
CA ILE A 103 5.69 23.72 5.73
C ILE A 103 4.50 23.94 4.81
N LEU A 104 4.22 25.18 4.41
CA LEU A 104 3.05 25.54 3.62
C LEU A 104 3.06 24.88 2.22
N SER A 105 4.21 24.95 1.54
CA SER A 105 4.32 24.39 0.19
C SER A 105 4.25 22.85 0.15
N CYS A 106 4.70 22.15 1.23
CA CYS A 106 4.66 20.70 1.29
C CYS A 106 3.38 20.14 1.92
N GLU A 107 2.62 20.96 2.66
CA GLU A 107 1.48 20.51 3.48
C GLU A 107 0.53 19.63 2.71
N ARG A 108 0.05 20.10 1.55
CA ARG A 108 -0.99 19.41 0.78
C ARG A 108 -0.52 18.03 0.30
N VAL A 109 0.68 17.95 -0.22
CA VAL A 109 1.26 16.70 -0.74
C VAL A 109 1.46 15.68 0.39
N ILE A 110 2.00 16.12 1.54
CA ILE A 110 2.16 15.29 2.74
C ILE A 110 0.80 14.74 3.18
N LEU A 111 -0.19 15.62 3.35
CA LEU A 111 -1.52 15.24 3.82
C LEU A 111 -2.23 14.29 2.85
N ASN A 112 -2.14 14.53 1.55
CA ASN A 112 -2.77 13.68 0.54
C ASN A 112 -2.26 12.23 0.61
N LEU A 113 -0.94 12.03 0.70
CA LEU A 113 -0.38 10.68 0.81
C LEU A 113 -0.67 10.04 2.17
N MET A 114 -0.56 10.77 3.27
CA MET A 114 -0.87 10.24 4.60
C MET A 114 -2.36 9.87 4.72
N GLN A 115 -3.26 10.70 4.21
CA GLN A 115 -4.71 10.42 4.21
C GLN A 115 -5.04 9.17 3.42
N ARG A 116 -4.48 9.03 2.19
CA ARG A 116 -4.64 7.83 1.38
C ARG A 116 -4.14 6.58 2.11
N MET A 117 -2.92 6.61 2.60
CA MET A 117 -2.32 5.47 3.26
C MET A 117 -3.06 5.10 4.55
N SER A 118 -3.45 6.09 5.35
CA SER A 118 -4.23 5.85 6.56
C SER A 118 -5.64 5.32 6.26
N GLY A 119 -6.27 5.76 5.16
CA GLY A 119 -7.53 5.21 4.68
C GLY A 119 -7.42 3.73 4.33
N ILE A 120 -6.41 3.34 3.55
CA ILE A 120 -6.13 1.94 3.21
C ILE A 120 -5.85 1.11 4.47
N ALA A 121 -5.00 1.61 5.37
CA ALA A 121 -4.67 0.93 6.62
C ALA A 121 -5.90 0.73 7.51
N THR A 122 -6.76 1.75 7.61
CA THR A 122 -7.99 1.69 8.41
C THR A 122 -8.95 0.65 7.88
N LEU A 123 -9.24 0.68 6.57
CA LEU A 123 -10.13 -0.30 5.93
C LEU A 123 -9.55 -1.72 6.04
N THR A 124 -8.27 -1.91 5.77
CA THR A 124 -7.60 -3.20 5.96
C THR A 124 -7.76 -3.71 7.38
N ASN A 125 -7.64 -2.83 8.40
CA ASN A 125 -7.79 -3.21 9.80
C ASN A 125 -9.21 -3.69 10.14
N GLU A 126 -10.24 -3.18 9.47
CA GLU A 126 -11.61 -3.67 9.65
C GLU A 126 -11.76 -5.11 9.16
N PHE A 127 -11.20 -5.43 7.98
CA PHE A 127 -11.18 -6.81 7.48
C PHE A 127 -10.36 -7.74 8.36
N VAL A 128 -9.18 -7.29 8.81
CA VAL A 128 -8.34 -8.08 9.73
C VAL A 128 -9.08 -8.41 11.02
N LYS A 129 -9.83 -7.45 11.59
CA LYS A 129 -10.67 -7.69 12.76
C LYS A 129 -11.79 -8.70 12.48
N ALA A 130 -12.44 -8.61 11.32
CA ALA A 130 -13.53 -9.50 10.96
C ALA A 130 -13.08 -10.97 10.88
N VAL A 131 -11.81 -11.23 10.55
CA VAL A 131 -11.25 -12.59 10.46
C VAL A 131 -10.37 -12.97 11.66
N ALA A 132 -10.31 -12.14 12.71
CA ALA A 132 -9.37 -12.30 13.83
C ALA A 132 -9.49 -13.64 14.58
N ASN A 133 -10.68 -14.25 14.60
CA ASN A 133 -10.95 -15.53 15.25
C ASN A 133 -10.72 -16.74 14.33
N THR A 134 -10.09 -16.54 13.17
CA THR A 134 -9.79 -17.57 12.19
C THR A 134 -8.29 -17.62 11.90
N LYS A 135 -7.87 -18.61 11.10
CA LYS A 135 -6.49 -18.66 10.57
C LYS A 135 -6.30 -17.83 9.30
N THR A 136 -7.37 -17.18 8.83
CA THR A 136 -7.38 -16.40 7.58
C THR A 136 -6.54 -15.14 7.71
N LYS A 137 -5.80 -14.81 6.66
CA LYS A 137 -5.04 -13.56 6.52
C LYS A 137 -5.65 -12.71 5.42
N VAL A 138 -5.70 -11.41 5.64
CA VAL A 138 -6.11 -10.43 4.62
C VAL A 138 -4.88 -10.09 3.78
N LEU A 139 -4.96 -10.34 2.47
CA LEU A 139 -3.87 -10.00 1.55
C LEU A 139 -4.28 -8.84 0.64
N ASP A 140 -3.26 -8.11 0.18
CA ASP A 140 -3.43 -7.14 -0.89
C ASP A 140 -3.39 -7.77 -2.29
N THR A 141 -3.64 -6.96 -3.30
CA THR A 141 -3.51 -7.35 -4.70
C THR A 141 -2.60 -6.40 -5.47
N ARG A 142 -2.49 -6.60 -6.79
CA ARG A 142 -1.84 -5.65 -7.70
C ARG A 142 -2.79 -4.60 -8.29
N LYS A 143 -4.05 -4.57 -7.87
CA LYS A 143 -5.05 -3.58 -8.28
C LYS A 143 -4.86 -2.29 -7.47
N THR A 144 -3.73 -1.63 -7.69
CA THR A 144 -3.29 -0.41 -7.01
C THR A 144 -3.23 0.75 -8.01
N ILE A 145 -3.25 1.97 -7.51
CA ILE A 145 -3.01 3.14 -8.38
C ILE A 145 -1.59 3.04 -8.97
N PRO A 146 -1.44 3.18 -10.30
CA PRO A 146 -0.14 3.21 -10.93
C PRO A 146 0.80 4.25 -10.27
N GLY A 147 2.03 3.84 -10.02
CA GLY A 147 3.03 4.66 -9.30
C GLY A 147 2.98 4.53 -7.78
N LEU A 148 1.84 4.30 -7.15
CA LEU A 148 1.70 4.30 -5.69
C LEU A 148 1.74 2.91 -5.02
N ARG A 149 1.92 1.83 -5.78
CA ARG A 149 1.82 0.44 -5.26
C ARG A 149 2.64 0.17 -4.02
N VAL A 150 3.85 0.69 -3.93
CA VAL A 150 4.73 0.48 -2.77
C VAL A 150 4.12 1.08 -1.51
N LEU A 151 3.52 2.27 -1.63
CA LEU A 151 2.86 2.98 -0.53
C LEU A 151 1.55 2.29 -0.14
N ASP A 152 0.73 1.90 -1.14
CA ASP A 152 -0.54 1.20 -0.91
C ASP A 152 -0.31 -0.14 -0.18
N LYS A 153 0.67 -0.94 -0.63
CA LYS A 153 1.01 -2.21 0.01
C LYS A 153 1.58 -2.04 1.42
N TYR A 154 2.38 -1.00 1.64
CA TYR A 154 2.82 -0.67 2.99
C TYR A 154 1.64 -0.32 3.91
N ALA A 155 0.69 0.47 3.42
CA ALA A 155 -0.50 0.83 4.16
C ALA A 155 -1.35 -0.40 4.55
N VAL A 156 -1.45 -1.40 3.67
CA VAL A 156 -2.08 -2.70 4.00
C VAL A 156 -1.38 -3.37 5.19
N CYS A 157 -0.05 -3.39 5.20
CA CYS A 157 0.69 -3.94 6.35
C CYS A 157 0.45 -3.14 7.63
N CYS A 158 0.36 -1.81 7.57
CA CYS A 158 0.00 -0.96 8.71
C CYS A 158 -1.39 -1.30 9.26
N GLY A 159 -2.32 -1.71 8.40
CA GLY A 159 -3.64 -2.18 8.79
C GLY A 159 -3.69 -3.59 9.39
N GLY A 160 -2.56 -4.30 9.40
CA GLY A 160 -2.44 -5.69 9.86
C GLY A 160 -2.65 -6.74 8.77
N GLY A 161 -2.79 -6.32 7.51
CA GLY A 161 -2.81 -7.20 6.36
C GLY A 161 -1.41 -7.69 5.96
N VAL A 162 -1.35 -8.55 4.97
CA VAL A 162 -0.12 -9.16 4.46
C VAL A 162 0.00 -8.87 2.97
N ASN A 163 1.20 -8.60 2.49
CA ASN A 163 1.43 -8.37 1.08
C ASN A 163 1.43 -9.68 0.29
N HIS A 164 0.65 -9.72 -0.78
CA HIS A 164 0.80 -10.63 -1.89
C HIS A 164 1.94 -10.14 -2.81
N ARG A 165 2.15 -10.79 -3.97
CA ARG A 165 3.24 -10.41 -4.90
C ARG A 165 3.24 -8.90 -5.20
N LEU A 166 4.44 -8.32 -5.19
CA LEU A 166 4.65 -6.91 -5.46
C LEU A 166 4.49 -6.59 -6.96
N ASP A 167 5.03 -7.48 -7.80
CA ASP A 167 5.03 -7.33 -9.25
C ASP A 167 4.92 -8.69 -9.96
N LEU A 168 5.14 -8.72 -11.28
CA LEU A 168 5.01 -9.93 -12.10
C LEU A 168 6.19 -10.89 -11.94
N GLN A 169 7.30 -10.47 -11.34
CA GLN A 169 8.50 -11.30 -11.15
C GLN A 169 8.49 -12.04 -9.81
N ASP A 170 7.72 -11.58 -8.84
CA ASP A 170 7.74 -12.03 -7.45
C ASP A 170 7.10 -13.41 -7.26
N GLY A 171 6.17 -13.80 -8.12
CA GLY A 171 5.52 -15.10 -8.05
C GLY A 171 4.70 -15.44 -9.29
N ILE A 172 4.47 -16.72 -9.51
CA ILE A 172 3.72 -17.24 -10.65
C ILE A 172 2.24 -17.33 -10.27
N LEU A 173 1.41 -16.50 -10.89
CA LEU A 173 -0.05 -16.54 -10.74
C LEU A 173 -0.68 -16.92 -12.08
N ILE A 174 -1.16 -18.16 -12.18
CA ILE A 174 -1.81 -18.72 -13.36
C ILE A 174 -3.29 -18.37 -13.28
N LYS A 175 -3.78 -17.68 -14.29
CA LYS A 175 -5.18 -17.26 -14.42
C LYS A 175 -5.83 -17.91 -15.63
N ASN A 176 -7.17 -17.79 -15.72
CA ASN A 176 -7.98 -18.34 -16.83
C ASN A 176 -7.41 -18.04 -18.23
N ASN A 177 -6.95 -16.80 -18.48
CA ASN A 177 -6.36 -16.45 -19.77
C ASN A 177 -5.07 -17.23 -20.05
N HIS A 178 -4.25 -17.49 -19.02
CA HIS A 178 -3.06 -18.33 -19.17
C HIS A 178 -3.46 -19.79 -19.49
N ILE A 179 -4.52 -20.29 -18.85
CA ILE A 179 -5.03 -21.65 -19.08
C ILE A 179 -5.56 -21.78 -20.51
N SER A 180 -6.41 -20.85 -20.95
CA SER A 180 -7.00 -20.85 -22.27
C SER A 180 -5.96 -20.77 -23.39
N LEU A 181 -5.04 -19.79 -23.30
CA LEU A 181 -4.01 -19.58 -24.30
C LEU A 181 -2.88 -20.60 -24.25
N GLY A 182 -2.69 -21.21 -23.08
CA GLY A 182 -1.59 -22.14 -22.83
C GLY A 182 -1.89 -23.60 -23.17
N GLY A 183 -3.05 -23.94 -23.74
CA GLY A 183 -3.41 -25.32 -24.12
C GLY A 183 -4.01 -26.13 -22.97
N GLY A 184 -4.71 -25.45 -22.04
CA GLY A 184 -5.38 -26.05 -20.90
C GLY A 184 -4.54 -26.12 -19.63
N LEU A 185 -5.22 -26.33 -18.50
CA LEU A 185 -4.60 -26.31 -17.17
C LEU A 185 -3.44 -27.32 -17.03
N PRO A 186 -3.56 -28.59 -17.46
CA PRO A 186 -2.47 -29.58 -17.34
C PRO A 186 -1.17 -29.11 -18.00
N ALA A 187 -1.27 -28.61 -19.22
CA ALA A 187 -0.09 -28.18 -19.99
C ALA A 187 0.57 -26.91 -19.40
N VAL A 188 -0.24 -26.00 -18.88
CA VAL A 188 0.26 -24.76 -18.23
C VAL A 188 0.96 -25.07 -16.92
N LEU A 189 0.38 -25.94 -16.09
CA LEU A 189 0.98 -26.36 -14.81
C LEU A 189 2.30 -27.11 -15.03
N GLU A 190 2.33 -28.04 -15.97
CA GLU A 190 3.56 -28.79 -16.29
C GLU A 190 4.70 -27.82 -16.71
N ARG A 191 4.43 -26.89 -17.62
CA ARG A 191 5.42 -25.88 -18.02
C ARG A 191 5.86 -24.99 -16.87
N ALA A 192 4.93 -24.55 -16.03
CA ALA A 192 5.24 -23.70 -14.88
C ALA A 192 6.12 -24.44 -13.86
N LEU A 193 5.76 -25.68 -13.52
CA LEU A 193 6.51 -26.52 -12.57
C LEU A 193 7.91 -26.83 -13.08
N LYS A 194 8.05 -27.14 -14.38
CA LYS A 194 9.35 -27.44 -15.01
C LYS A 194 10.30 -26.24 -15.05
N ASN A 195 9.76 -25.04 -15.30
CA ASN A 195 10.57 -23.86 -15.61
C ASN A 195 10.70 -22.87 -14.45
N ARG A 196 9.94 -23.04 -13.34
CA ARG A 196 10.06 -22.14 -12.21
C ARG A 196 11.43 -22.23 -11.53
N LYS A 197 11.88 -21.12 -10.96
CA LYS A 197 12.95 -21.13 -9.98
C LYS A 197 12.46 -21.78 -8.69
N THR A 198 13.33 -22.46 -7.95
CA THR A 198 12.97 -23.13 -6.69
C THR A 198 12.35 -22.21 -5.63
N THR A 199 12.73 -20.94 -5.65
CA THR A 199 12.23 -19.90 -4.74
C THR A 199 10.87 -19.31 -5.15
N GLN A 200 10.39 -19.60 -6.37
CA GLN A 200 9.11 -19.05 -6.85
C GLN A 200 7.96 -19.97 -6.45
N TRP A 201 6.99 -19.39 -5.75
CA TRP A 201 5.70 -20.03 -5.49
C TRP A 201 4.81 -19.97 -6.75
N ILE A 202 3.90 -20.95 -6.86
CA ILE A 202 2.87 -20.96 -7.90
C ILE A 202 1.50 -20.95 -7.26
N GLN A 203 0.65 -20.06 -7.76
CA GLN A 203 -0.78 -20.02 -7.46
C GLN A 203 -1.54 -20.21 -8.76
N VAL A 204 -2.66 -20.93 -8.70
CA VAL A 204 -3.55 -21.15 -9.85
C VAL A 204 -4.98 -20.78 -9.50
N GLU A 205 -5.62 -20.02 -10.37
CA GLU A 205 -7.04 -19.71 -10.33
C GLU A 205 -7.80 -20.81 -11.10
N VAL A 206 -8.71 -21.52 -10.42
CA VAL A 206 -9.54 -22.55 -11.00
C VAL A 206 -11.01 -22.14 -10.96
N ARG A 207 -11.79 -22.54 -11.96
CA ARG A 207 -13.21 -22.17 -12.13
C ARG A 207 -14.17 -23.34 -12.08
N THR A 208 -13.67 -24.54 -12.27
CA THR A 208 -14.49 -25.75 -12.33
C THR A 208 -13.91 -26.82 -11.41
N GLN A 209 -14.77 -27.74 -10.97
CA GLN A 209 -14.34 -28.91 -10.19
C GLN A 209 -13.26 -29.72 -10.95
N ALA A 210 -13.42 -29.85 -12.27
CA ALA A 210 -12.43 -30.58 -13.09
C ALA A 210 -11.06 -29.92 -13.09
N GLU A 211 -10.98 -28.57 -13.14
CA GLU A 211 -9.72 -27.84 -12.99
C GLU A 211 -9.13 -28.01 -11.59
N LEU A 212 -9.98 -27.98 -10.55
CA LEU A 212 -9.56 -28.23 -9.17
C LEU A 212 -8.91 -29.60 -9.02
N ASP A 213 -9.60 -30.66 -9.48
CA ASP A 213 -9.11 -32.04 -9.42
C ASP A 213 -7.78 -32.20 -10.19
N GLN A 214 -7.64 -31.56 -11.35
CA GLN A 214 -6.42 -31.55 -12.13
C GLN A 214 -5.25 -30.83 -11.41
N ALA A 215 -5.52 -29.76 -10.67
CA ALA A 215 -4.52 -29.08 -9.89
C ALA A 215 -4.08 -29.90 -8.67
N ILE A 216 -5.04 -30.49 -7.93
CA ILE A 216 -4.77 -31.38 -6.79
C ILE A 216 -3.91 -32.58 -7.23
N ALA A 217 -4.25 -33.21 -8.34
CA ALA A 217 -3.48 -34.33 -8.90
C ALA A 217 -2.01 -34.00 -9.19
N ARG A 218 -1.67 -32.71 -9.27
CA ARG A 218 -0.30 -32.20 -9.47
C ARG A 218 0.34 -31.64 -8.19
N GLY A 219 -0.24 -31.96 -7.03
CA GLY A 219 0.30 -31.59 -5.72
C GLY A 219 -0.05 -30.19 -5.25
N PHE A 220 -1.04 -29.55 -5.87
CA PHE A 220 -1.57 -28.30 -5.31
C PHE A 220 -2.45 -28.61 -4.10
N ASP A 221 -2.23 -27.86 -3.01
CA ASP A 221 -2.94 -28.06 -1.75
C ASP A 221 -4.26 -27.29 -1.75
N TRP A 222 -5.36 -28.00 -1.78
CA TRP A 222 -6.71 -27.43 -1.75
C TRP A 222 -7.10 -26.84 -0.38
N ASN A 223 -6.39 -27.16 0.70
CA ASN A 223 -6.59 -26.55 2.02
C ASN A 223 -6.03 -25.12 2.11
N ARG A 224 -5.39 -24.66 1.06
CA ARG A 224 -4.82 -23.30 0.93
C ARG A 224 -5.52 -22.57 -0.20
N TRP A 225 -6.79 -22.29 -0.01
CA TRP A 225 -7.56 -21.56 -1.01
C TRP A 225 -7.71 -20.08 -0.69
N GLU A 226 -7.88 -19.35 -1.77
CA GLU A 226 -8.44 -18.01 -1.77
C GLU A 226 -9.84 -18.10 -2.37
N CYS A 227 -10.83 -17.60 -1.65
CA CYS A 227 -12.18 -17.50 -2.17
C CYS A 227 -12.33 -16.16 -2.90
N GLY A 228 -12.58 -16.20 -4.21
CA GLY A 228 -13.04 -15.04 -4.97
C GLY A 228 -14.51 -14.72 -4.69
N THR A 229 -15.01 -13.62 -5.29
CA THR A 229 -16.38 -13.12 -5.12
C THR A 229 -17.48 -14.09 -5.57
N ASP A 230 -17.14 -15.04 -6.39
CA ASP A 230 -18.03 -16.13 -6.80
C ASP A 230 -17.55 -17.45 -6.24
N LEU A 231 -18.48 -18.27 -5.74
CA LEU A 231 -18.23 -19.63 -5.24
C LEU A 231 -17.50 -20.55 -6.23
N LEU A 232 -17.34 -20.11 -7.48
CA LEU A 232 -16.69 -20.82 -8.58
C LEU A 232 -15.24 -20.35 -8.85
N ASN A 233 -14.75 -19.28 -8.22
CA ASN A 233 -13.38 -18.79 -8.41
C ASN A 233 -12.54 -19.13 -7.17
N CYS A 234 -11.92 -20.30 -7.18
CA CYS A 234 -10.99 -20.72 -6.12
C CYS A 234 -9.54 -20.55 -6.60
N PHE A 235 -8.68 -20.05 -5.72
CA PHE A 235 -7.25 -19.98 -5.95
C PHE A 235 -6.53 -21.06 -5.15
N LEU A 236 -5.72 -21.84 -5.80
CA LEU A 236 -4.94 -22.93 -5.21
C LEU A 236 -3.47 -22.58 -5.16
N TYR A 237 -2.82 -22.89 -4.06
CA TYR A 237 -1.42 -22.57 -3.80
C TYR A 237 -0.49 -23.79 -3.71
N LEU A 238 0.73 -23.59 -4.23
CA LEU A 238 1.91 -24.33 -3.80
C LEU A 238 2.82 -23.35 -3.04
N GLY A 239 2.70 -23.33 -1.69
CA GLY A 239 3.47 -22.41 -0.84
C GLY A 239 2.59 -21.43 -0.04
N TRP A 240 3.11 -20.84 0.98
CA TRP A 240 2.44 -20.04 2.03
C TRP A 240 1.55 -18.91 1.53
N CYS A 241 0.25 -18.91 1.79
CA CYS A 241 -0.60 -17.78 2.20
C CYS A 241 -2.12 -17.99 2.01
N HIS A 242 -2.94 -17.35 2.85
CA HIS A 242 -4.42 -17.30 2.76
C HIS A 242 -4.87 -15.92 2.29
N VAL A 243 -5.91 -15.82 1.45
CA VAL A 243 -6.30 -14.56 0.80
C VAL A 243 -7.78 -14.26 0.91
N VAL A 244 -8.08 -12.97 1.09
CA VAL A 244 -9.36 -12.34 0.75
C VAL A 244 -9.11 -11.33 -0.36
N GLU A 245 -9.86 -11.39 -1.46
CA GLU A 245 -9.62 -10.57 -2.65
C GLU A 245 -10.12 -9.13 -2.46
N GLN A 246 -9.35 -8.16 -2.93
CA GLN A 246 -9.60 -6.71 -2.78
C GLN A 246 -10.87 -6.21 -3.51
N ASP A 247 -11.41 -6.97 -4.46
CA ASP A 247 -12.66 -6.63 -5.17
C ASP A 247 -13.88 -6.63 -4.24
N ARG A 248 -13.87 -7.39 -3.12
CA ARG A 248 -14.89 -7.29 -2.09
C ARG A 248 -14.78 -6.04 -1.22
N ILE A 249 -13.59 -5.48 -1.12
CA ILE A 249 -13.36 -4.22 -0.39
C ILE A 249 -14.01 -3.06 -1.14
N CYS A 250 -13.88 -3.03 -2.48
CA CYS A 250 -14.52 -2.02 -3.32
C CYS A 250 -16.06 -2.18 -3.36
N ALA A 251 -16.58 -3.40 -3.42
CA ALA A 251 -18.03 -3.66 -3.45
C ALA A 251 -18.72 -3.35 -2.11
N ALA A 252 -18.03 -3.49 -0.98
CA ALA A 252 -18.58 -3.13 0.33
C ALA A 252 -18.61 -1.61 0.57
N SER A 253 -17.79 -0.81 -0.12
CA SER A 253 -17.84 0.66 -0.05
C SER A 253 -18.98 1.25 -0.87
N ASP A 254 -19.46 0.56 -1.90
CA ASP A 254 -20.58 1.01 -2.73
C ASP A 254 -21.96 0.80 -2.07
N GLY A 255 -22.02 0.09 -0.94
CA GLY A 255 -23.22 -0.16 -0.14
C GLY A 255 -23.34 0.65 1.14
N LEU A 256 -22.42 1.60 1.39
CA LEU A 256 -22.39 2.48 2.57
C LEU A 256 -22.39 3.95 2.14
N VAL A 257 -23.36 4.35 1.32
CA VAL A 257 -23.76 5.76 1.12
C VAL A 257 -25.19 5.93 1.60
#